data_1a35ca8c95b098e2380a1df2e8931fb6
#
_entry.id   1a35ca8c95b098e2380a1df2e8931fb6
#
_cell.length_a   1.000
_cell.length_b   1.000
_cell.length_c   1.000
_cell.angle_alpha   90.00
_cell.angle_beta   90.00
_cell.angle_gamma   90.00
#
_symmetry.space_group_name_H-M   'P 1'
#
loop_
_entity.id
_entity.type
_entity.pdbx_description
1 polymer ?
#
loop_
_entity_poly.entity_id
_entity_poly.type
_entity_poly.pdbx_seq_one_letter_code
_entity_poly.pdbx_strand_id
1 'polypeptide(L)'
;MLLPIALLLGTPGAAGAADSGKITVFAAASLREAFEAAAPAFTKKTGIAVTFNFGGSDTLAQQILQGAPADVFASANETQMKKVADAGALAGSAATFARNRLVGIVPASNPGKVASIGDFARPGVKVVLAAATVPVGGYARAAFARMNGKDGLPADFAAAVEKNVVSNELDVKAVATKISLGEGDAGVVYSTDLTPSVASKVKTLAFPPGAAPEAAYPIAALKAAPNADGAKAFVAFVLHDGQEYLKARGFISP
;
A
#
# COMPACT_ATOMS: atom_id res chain seq x y z
N MET A 1 -67.90 27.60 -21.39
CA MET A 1 -67.16 27.68 -20.14
C MET A 1 -65.90 26.78 -20.36
N LEU A 2 -64.79 27.40 -20.81
CA LEU A 2 -63.54 26.70 -21.11
C LEU A 2 -62.60 26.82 -19.93
N LEU A 3 -62.19 25.69 -19.33
CA LEU A 3 -61.11 25.66 -18.32
C LEU A 3 -59.73 25.67 -18.99
N PRO A 4 -58.76 26.42 -18.51
CA PRO A 4 -57.39 26.32 -19.01
C PRO A 4 -56.65 25.13 -18.39
N ILE A 5 -56.01 24.33 -19.24
CA ILE A 5 -55.04 23.28 -18.86
C ILE A 5 -53.75 23.94 -18.46
N ALA A 6 -53.37 23.83 -17.18
CA ALA A 6 -52.07 24.28 -16.67
C ALA A 6 -51.00 23.23 -17.03
N LEU A 7 -50.05 23.62 -17.88
CA LEU A 7 -48.87 22.84 -18.22
C LEU A 7 -47.84 22.95 -17.12
N LEU A 8 -47.65 21.89 -16.31
CA LEU A 8 -46.59 21.77 -15.33
C LEU A 8 -45.25 21.56 -16.05
N LEU A 9 -44.48 22.61 -16.18
CA LEU A 9 -43.09 22.54 -16.56
C LEU A 9 -42.28 21.90 -15.41
N GLY A 10 -41.88 20.64 -15.56
CA GLY A 10 -40.95 19.98 -14.65
C GLY A 10 -39.59 20.68 -14.63
N THR A 11 -39.18 21.14 -13.48
CA THR A 11 -37.80 21.66 -13.28
C THR A 11 -36.80 20.52 -13.52
N PRO A 12 -35.76 20.73 -14.34
CA PRO A 12 -34.68 19.76 -14.43
C PRO A 12 -34.02 19.61 -13.06
N GLY A 13 -33.99 18.37 -12.54
CA GLY A 13 -33.32 18.02 -11.32
C GLY A 13 -31.86 18.52 -11.37
N ALA A 14 -31.46 19.26 -10.36
CA ALA A 14 -30.07 19.66 -10.17
C ALA A 14 -29.22 18.40 -10.09
N ALA A 15 -28.44 18.14 -11.16
CA ALA A 15 -27.30 17.24 -11.08
C ALA A 15 -26.45 17.74 -9.90
N GLY A 16 -26.28 16.93 -8.86
CA GLY A 16 -25.51 17.28 -7.69
C GLY A 16 -24.15 17.82 -8.15
N ALA A 17 -23.85 19.07 -7.77
CA ALA A 17 -22.55 19.66 -7.98
C ALA A 17 -21.53 18.73 -7.35
N ALA A 18 -20.62 18.16 -8.17
CA ALA A 18 -19.48 17.44 -7.68
C ALA A 18 -18.78 18.35 -6.65
N ASP A 19 -18.53 17.84 -5.43
CA ASP A 19 -17.82 18.57 -4.38
C ASP A 19 -16.38 18.79 -4.86
N SER A 20 -16.18 19.83 -5.67
CA SER A 20 -14.91 20.12 -6.33
C SER A 20 -13.78 20.50 -5.37
N GLY A 21 -14.11 20.59 -4.07
CA GLY A 21 -13.20 20.98 -3.00
C GLY A 21 -12.43 19.85 -2.32
N LYS A 22 -12.73 18.57 -2.58
CA LYS A 22 -12.02 17.45 -1.93
C LYS A 22 -11.91 16.21 -2.83
N ILE A 23 -10.92 15.35 -2.50
CA ILE A 23 -10.75 14.01 -3.07
C ILE A 23 -10.52 12.99 -1.95
N THR A 24 -10.91 11.73 -2.24
CA THR A 24 -10.60 10.57 -1.40
C THR A 24 -9.58 9.68 -2.10
N VAL A 25 -8.43 9.48 -1.49
CA VAL A 25 -7.33 8.67 -2.01
C VAL A 25 -7.25 7.37 -1.23
N PHE A 26 -7.44 6.24 -1.92
CA PHE A 26 -7.20 4.91 -1.37
C PHE A 26 -5.73 4.56 -1.62
N ALA A 27 -4.95 4.45 -0.55
CA ALA A 27 -3.50 4.30 -0.63
C ALA A 27 -2.98 3.16 0.24
N ALA A 28 -1.99 2.42 -0.26
CA ALA A 28 -1.30 1.41 0.53
C ALA A 28 -0.81 1.97 1.86
N ALA A 29 -0.93 1.19 2.95
CA ALA A 29 -0.58 1.62 4.31
C ALA A 29 0.86 2.15 4.44
N SER A 30 1.80 1.61 3.65
CA SER A 30 3.21 2.07 3.59
C SER A 30 3.40 3.49 3.02
N LEU A 31 2.38 4.05 2.34
CA LEU A 31 2.42 5.41 1.78
C LEU A 31 2.00 6.49 2.79
N ARG A 32 1.46 6.11 3.95
CA ARG A 32 0.85 7.04 4.91
C ARG A 32 1.71 8.27 5.19
N GLU A 33 2.92 8.06 5.69
CA GLU A 33 3.78 9.16 6.14
C GLU A 33 4.23 10.09 5.00
N ALA A 34 4.39 9.53 3.80
CA ALA A 34 4.76 10.32 2.62
C ALA A 34 3.57 11.13 2.10
N PHE A 35 2.39 10.52 2.00
CA PHE A 35 1.20 11.17 1.46
C PHE A 35 0.61 12.20 2.44
N GLU A 36 0.60 11.91 3.74
CA GLU A 36 0.20 12.88 4.77
C GLU A 36 1.12 14.10 4.79
N ALA A 37 2.42 13.91 4.57
CA ALA A 37 3.38 15.02 4.46
C ALA A 37 3.19 15.82 3.14
N ALA A 38 2.79 15.18 2.06
CA ALA A 38 2.60 15.80 0.75
C ALA A 38 1.26 16.55 0.61
N ALA A 39 0.21 16.10 1.32
CA ALA A 39 -1.15 16.63 1.18
C ALA A 39 -1.28 18.15 1.39
N PRO A 40 -0.62 18.79 2.38
CA PRO A 40 -0.69 20.24 2.54
C PRO A 40 -0.16 21.01 1.33
N ALA A 41 0.91 20.51 0.68
CA ALA A 41 1.46 21.15 -0.52
C ALA A 41 0.52 21.02 -1.71
N PHE A 42 -0.10 19.85 -1.90
CA PHE A 42 -1.13 19.64 -2.91
C PHE A 42 -2.32 20.59 -2.69
N THR A 43 -2.86 20.64 -1.46
CA THR A 43 -3.98 21.51 -1.12
C THR A 43 -3.64 23.00 -1.33
N LYS A 44 -2.42 23.42 -0.95
CA LYS A 44 -1.95 24.81 -1.19
C LYS A 44 -1.89 25.13 -2.68
N LYS A 45 -1.47 24.17 -3.50
CA LYS A 45 -1.30 24.35 -4.96
C LYS A 45 -2.65 24.37 -5.71
N THR A 46 -3.62 23.57 -5.26
CA THR A 46 -4.85 23.29 -6.02
C THR A 46 -6.13 23.80 -5.37
N GLY A 47 -6.11 24.12 -4.09
CA GLY A 47 -7.31 24.38 -3.29
C GLY A 47 -8.11 23.12 -2.92
N ILE A 48 -7.69 21.93 -3.36
CA ILE A 48 -8.41 20.66 -3.16
C ILE A 48 -7.91 19.99 -1.88
N ALA A 49 -8.81 19.68 -0.96
CA ALA A 49 -8.50 18.90 0.24
C ALA A 49 -8.36 17.41 -0.08
N VAL A 50 -7.49 16.70 0.65
CA VAL A 50 -7.29 15.26 0.47
C VAL A 50 -7.70 14.52 1.73
N THR A 51 -8.54 13.51 1.56
CA THR A 51 -8.84 12.50 2.58
C THR A 51 -8.20 11.19 2.15
N PHE A 52 -7.57 10.48 3.08
CA PHE A 52 -6.93 9.20 2.81
C PHE A 52 -7.68 8.05 3.47
N ASN A 53 -7.80 6.94 2.74
CA ASN A 53 -8.10 5.62 3.28
C ASN A 53 -6.86 4.75 3.09
N PHE A 54 -6.15 4.47 4.20
CA PHE A 54 -4.93 3.66 4.18
C PHE A 54 -5.22 2.23 4.61
N GLY A 55 -4.67 1.25 3.87
CA GLY A 55 -4.83 -0.17 4.16
C GLY A 55 -4.00 -1.09 3.27
N GLY A 56 -4.22 -2.38 3.37
CA GLY A 56 -3.68 -3.34 2.42
C GLY A 56 -4.22 -3.07 1.02
N SER A 57 -3.35 -3.07 0.01
CA SER A 57 -3.79 -2.75 -1.36
C SER A 57 -4.82 -3.75 -1.90
N ASP A 58 -4.82 -4.99 -1.43
CA ASP A 58 -5.81 -6.01 -1.77
C ASP A 58 -7.20 -5.66 -1.22
N THR A 59 -7.28 -5.25 0.04
CA THR A 59 -8.53 -4.78 0.68
C THR A 59 -9.05 -3.52 -0.01
N LEU A 60 -8.18 -2.56 -0.30
CA LEU A 60 -8.56 -1.32 -0.99
C LEU A 60 -9.05 -1.59 -2.41
N ALA A 61 -8.37 -2.44 -3.16
CA ALA A 61 -8.82 -2.86 -4.49
C ALA A 61 -10.20 -3.52 -4.45
N GLN A 62 -10.44 -4.39 -3.46
CA GLN A 62 -11.73 -5.03 -3.26
C GLN A 62 -12.83 -4.02 -2.94
N GLN A 63 -12.59 -3.04 -2.06
CA GLN A 63 -13.52 -1.95 -1.75
C GLN A 63 -13.87 -1.13 -3.00
N ILE A 64 -12.87 -0.78 -3.84
CA ILE A 64 -13.08 -0.08 -5.10
C ILE A 64 -13.99 -0.89 -6.03
N LEU A 65 -13.71 -2.19 -6.17
CA LEU A 65 -14.52 -3.08 -7.02
C LEU A 65 -15.95 -3.30 -6.49
N GLN A 66 -16.17 -3.09 -5.20
CA GLN A 66 -17.49 -3.08 -4.56
C GLN A 66 -18.19 -1.72 -4.62
N GLY A 67 -17.60 -0.72 -5.29
CA GLY A 67 -18.20 0.59 -5.49
C GLY A 67 -17.92 1.61 -4.38
N ALA A 68 -16.89 1.41 -3.55
CA ALA A 68 -16.51 2.41 -2.57
C ALA A 68 -16.14 3.74 -3.27
N PRO A 69 -16.61 4.90 -2.76
CA PRO A 69 -16.36 6.20 -3.37
C PRO A 69 -14.90 6.62 -3.15
N ALA A 70 -14.06 6.37 -4.13
CA ALA A 70 -12.67 6.77 -4.15
C ALA A 70 -12.36 7.50 -5.46
N ASP A 71 -11.47 8.49 -5.40
CA ASP A 71 -11.02 9.26 -6.54
C ASP A 71 -9.74 8.69 -7.14
N VAL A 72 -8.80 8.25 -6.28
CA VAL A 72 -7.48 7.75 -6.67
C VAL A 72 -7.18 6.45 -5.95
N PHE A 73 -6.52 5.53 -6.65
CA PHE A 73 -5.93 4.32 -6.07
C PHE A 73 -4.41 4.35 -6.22
N ALA A 74 -3.69 4.20 -5.10
CA ALA A 74 -2.23 4.08 -5.03
C ALA A 74 -1.86 2.75 -4.35
N SER A 75 -1.40 1.79 -5.14
CA SER A 75 -1.12 0.41 -4.71
C SER A 75 0.37 0.20 -4.41
N ALA A 76 0.68 -0.75 -3.53
CA ALA A 76 2.05 -1.21 -3.26
C ALA A 76 2.48 -2.38 -4.15
N ASN A 77 1.69 -2.78 -5.13
CA ASN A 77 2.08 -3.70 -6.20
C ASN A 77 1.22 -3.56 -7.46
N GLU A 78 1.74 -4.05 -8.56
CA GLU A 78 1.06 -4.07 -9.86
C GLU A 78 -0.14 -5.04 -9.87
N THR A 79 -0.07 -6.14 -9.12
CA THR A 79 -1.12 -7.16 -9.10
C THR A 79 -2.47 -6.61 -8.66
N GLN A 80 -2.51 -5.81 -7.59
CA GLN A 80 -3.76 -5.22 -7.10
C GLN A 80 -4.24 -4.08 -8.00
N MET A 81 -3.34 -3.28 -8.55
CA MET A 81 -3.68 -2.27 -9.56
C MET A 81 -4.25 -2.93 -10.83
N LYS A 82 -3.65 -4.03 -11.28
CA LYS A 82 -4.12 -4.78 -12.44
C LYS A 82 -5.55 -5.32 -12.25
N LYS A 83 -5.92 -5.82 -11.07
CA LYS A 83 -7.29 -6.24 -10.78
C LYS A 83 -8.30 -5.12 -11.00
N VAL A 84 -7.99 -3.91 -10.55
CA VAL A 84 -8.85 -2.73 -10.72
C VAL A 84 -8.89 -2.30 -12.19
N ALA A 85 -7.76 -2.38 -12.89
CA ALA A 85 -7.67 -2.10 -14.33
C ALA A 85 -8.45 -3.09 -15.17
N ASP A 86 -8.31 -4.40 -14.93
CA ASP A 86 -9.01 -5.48 -15.66
C ASP A 86 -10.55 -5.39 -15.49
N ALA A 87 -11.01 -4.86 -14.37
CA ALA A 87 -12.43 -4.56 -14.15
C ALA A 87 -12.91 -3.27 -14.83
N GLY A 88 -12.05 -2.57 -15.57
CA GLY A 88 -12.39 -1.32 -16.26
C GLY A 88 -12.66 -0.14 -15.32
N ALA A 89 -12.16 -0.19 -14.07
CA ALA A 89 -12.42 0.82 -13.04
C ALA A 89 -11.42 1.98 -13.02
N LEU A 90 -10.39 1.99 -13.89
CA LEU A 90 -9.46 3.10 -14.02
C LEU A 90 -9.97 4.13 -15.05
N ALA A 91 -9.69 5.42 -14.80
CA ALA A 91 -9.98 6.52 -15.73
C ALA A 91 -8.93 6.66 -16.85
N GLY A 92 -7.87 5.86 -16.82
CA GLY A 92 -6.75 5.86 -17.76
C GLY A 92 -5.74 4.80 -17.35
N SER A 93 -4.52 4.90 -17.85
CA SER A 93 -3.45 3.96 -17.49
C SER A 93 -2.89 4.29 -16.11
N ALA A 94 -2.53 3.25 -15.35
CA ALA A 94 -1.75 3.41 -14.13
C ALA A 94 -0.29 3.76 -14.46
N ALA A 95 0.33 4.59 -13.61
CA ALA A 95 1.75 4.93 -13.71
C ALA A 95 2.49 4.49 -12.45
N THR A 96 3.65 3.87 -12.59
CA THR A 96 4.55 3.61 -11.46
C THR A 96 5.13 4.94 -10.99
N PHE A 97 4.94 5.28 -9.71
CA PHE A 97 5.40 6.55 -9.15
C PHE A 97 6.50 6.40 -8.10
N ALA A 98 6.71 5.19 -7.60
CA ALA A 98 7.75 4.87 -6.63
C ALA A 98 8.11 3.40 -6.67
N ARG A 99 9.26 3.07 -6.07
CA ARG A 99 9.69 1.70 -5.76
C ARG A 99 10.09 1.59 -4.30
N ASN A 100 10.14 0.36 -3.78
CA ASN A 100 10.49 0.11 -2.40
C ASN A 100 11.23 -1.21 -2.24
N ARG A 101 11.93 -1.39 -1.11
CA ARG A 101 12.69 -2.61 -0.80
C ARG A 101 12.14 -3.29 0.44
N LEU A 102 12.18 -4.61 0.44
CA LEU A 102 11.87 -5.41 1.61
C LEU A 102 13.03 -5.45 2.58
N VAL A 103 12.71 -5.46 3.86
CA VAL A 103 13.64 -5.75 4.95
C VAL A 103 12.99 -6.70 5.94
N GLY A 104 13.79 -7.62 6.51
CA GLY A 104 13.38 -8.34 7.71
C GLY A 104 13.49 -7.44 8.92
N ILE A 105 12.63 -7.62 9.90
CA ILE A 105 12.69 -6.96 11.21
C ILE A 105 12.55 -7.97 12.34
N VAL A 106 13.24 -7.70 13.43
CA VAL A 106 13.14 -8.43 14.69
C VAL A 106 12.98 -7.43 15.83
N PRO A 107 12.37 -7.76 16.97
CA PRO A 107 12.37 -6.88 18.15
C PRO A 107 13.79 -6.48 18.55
N ALA A 108 13.98 -5.27 19.07
CA ALA A 108 15.31 -4.80 19.49
C ALA A 108 15.98 -5.73 20.51
N SER A 109 15.21 -6.36 21.40
CA SER A 109 15.67 -7.38 22.37
C SER A 109 16.04 -8.72 21.72
N ASN A 110 15.47 -9.01 20.54
CA ASN A 110 15.67 -10.24 19.75
C ASN A 110 15.60 -11.53 20.58
N PRO A 111 14.48 -11.82 21.25
CA PRO A 111 14.35 -13.01 22.11
C PRO A 111 14.49 -14.30 21.31
N GLY A 112 14.05 -14.31 20.04
CA GLY A 112 14.17 -15.44 19.12
C GLY A 112 15.58 -15.69 18.61
N LYS A 113 16.57 -14.83 18.95
CA LYS A 113 17.97 -14.91 18.48
C LYS A 113 18.06 -15.06 16.95
N VAL A 114 17.25 -14.31 16.23
CA VAL A 114 17.19 -14.31 14.76
C VAL A 114 18.26 -13.36 14.24
N ALA A 115 19.27 -13.86 13.54
CA ALA A 115 20.42 -13.09 13.06
C ALA A 115 20.37 -12.81 11.55
N SER A 116 19.60 -13.61 10.80
CA SER A 116 19.46 -13.50 9.34
C SER A 116 18.05 -13.87 8.89
N ILE A 117 17.73 -13.59 7.62
CA ILE A 117 16.48 -14.09 7.01
C ILE A 117 16.43 -15.62 6.99
N GLY A 118 17.60 -16.28 6.90
CA GLY A 118 17.71 -17.75 6.97
C GLY A 118 17.14 -18.33 8.27
N ASP A 119 17.26 -17.62 9.39
CA ASP A 119 16.75 -18.08 10.69
C ASP A 119 15.23 -18.10 10.76
N PHE A 120 14.50 -17.47 9.83
CA PHE A 120 13.03 -17.51 9.80
C PHE A 120 12.48 -18.93 9.63
N ALA A 121 13.27 -19.82 9.02
CA ALA A 121 12.92 -21.26 8.87
C ALA A 121 13.27 -22.11 10.09
N ARG A 122 13.98 -21.57 11.08
CA ARG A 122 14.38 -22.34 12.27
C ARG A 122 13.15 -22.69 13.11
N PRO A 123 12.98 -23.97 13.49
CA PRO A 123 11.83 -24.39 14.30
C PRO A 123 11.64 -23.56 15.57
N GLY A 124 10.41 -23.12 15.82
CA GLY A 124 10.03 -22.36 17.02
C GLY A 124 10.18 -20.85 16.89
N VAL A 125 10.75 -20.33 15.80
CA VAL A 125 10.74 -18.88 15.50
C VAL A 125 9.31 -18.46 15.15
N LYS A 126 8.79 -17.44 15.83
CA LYS A 126 7.46 -16.88 15.58
C LYS A 126 7.54 -15.82 14.49
N VAL A 127 7.16 -16.16 13.26
CA VAL A 127 7.17 -15.24 12.12
C VAL A 127 5.82 -14.55 11.99
N VAL A 128 5.80 -13.22 11.88
CA VAL A 128 4.61 -12.43 11.56
C VAL A 128 4.77 -11.87 10.15
N LEU A 129 3.86 -12.20 9.27
CA LEU A 129 3.82 -11.68 7.90
C LEU A 129 2.49 -10.97 7.65
N ALA A 130 2.42 -10.18 6.60
CA ALA A 130 1.13 -9.84 6.03
C ALA A 130 0.56 -11.03 5.25
N ALA A 131 -0.76 -11.10 5.07
CA ALA A 131 -1.40 -12.13 4.28
C ALA A 131 -0.83 -12.20 2.85
N ALA A 132 -0.88 -13.35 2.21
CA ALA A 132 -0.29 -13.56 0.88
C ALA A 132 -0.90 -12.65 -0.21
N THR A 133 -2.15 -12.21 -0.02
CA THR A 133 -2.86 -11.28 -0.91
C THR A 133 -2.41 -9.84 -0.75
N VAL A 134 -1.90 -9.48 0.43
CA VAL A 134 -1.33 -8.15 0.73
C VAL A 134 0.02 -8.02 0.02
N PRO A 135 0.31 -6.88 -0.63
CA PRO A 135 1.54 -6.73 -1.42
C PRO A 135 2.83 -7.19 -0.72
N VAL A 136 3.13 -6.68 0.48
CA VAL A 136 4.35 -7.05 1.21
C VAL A 136 4.38 -8.53 1.57
N GLY A 137 3.23 -9.14 1.89
CA GLY A 137 3.11 -10.58 2.17
C GLY A 137 3.39 -11.45 0.94
N GLY A 138 2.91 -11.03 -0.23
CA GLY A 138 3.21 -11.66 -1.51
C GLY A 138 4.69 -11.54 -1.88
N TYR A 139 5.25 -10.34 -1.74
CA TYR A 139 6.69 -10.11 -2.01
C TYR A 139 7.59 -10.90 -1.05
N ALA A 140 7.26 -10.97 0.24
CA ALA A 140 8.02 -11.75 1.22
C ALA A 140 8.07 -13.24 0.84
N ARG A 141 6.92 -13.81 0.49
CA ARG A 141 6.83 -15.23 0.06
C ARG A 141 7.58 -15.48 -1.24
N ALA A 142 7.51 -14.55 -2.21
CA ALA A 142 8.29 -14.63 -3.43
C ALA A 142 9.81 -14.56 -3.15
N ALA A 143 10.23 -13.72 -2.20
CA ALA A 143 11.62 -13.65 -1.76
C ALA A 143 12.07 -14.98 -1.12
N PHE A 144 11.29 -15.55 -0.21
CA PHE A 144 11.60 -16.85 0.42
C PHE A 144 11.67 -17.98 -0.61
N ALA A 145 10.77 -18.00 -1.59
CA ALA A 145 10.82 -19.00 -2.67
C ALA A 145 12.10 -18.91 -3.51
N ARG A 146 12.60 -17.68 -3.74
CA ARG A 146 13.88 -17.48 -4.44
C ARG A 146 15.10 -17.90 -3.63
N MET A 147 14.96 -18.03 -2.32
CA MET A 147 16.02 -18.47 -1.40
C MET A 147 16.08 -20.00 -1.23
N ASN A 148 15.09 -20.75 -1.72
CA ASN A 148 15.09 -22.21 -1.65
C ASN A 148 16.38 -22.81 -2.23
N GLY A 149 17.10 -23.62 -1.43
CA GLY A 149 18.32 -24.32 -1.83
C GLY A 149 19.53 -23.43 -2.11
N LYS A 150 19.48 -22.13 -1.78
CA LYS A 150 20.58 -21.18 -2.01
C LYS A 150 21.34 -20.88 -0.72
N ASP A 151 22.60 -20.54 -0.84
CA ASP A 151 23.44 -20.06 0.27
C ASP A 151 23.41 -20.97 1.53
N GLY A 152 23.33 -22.30 1.30
CA GLY A 152 23.26 -23.32 2.35
C GLY A 152 21.88 -23.49 3.00
N LEU A 153 20.85 -22.80 2.48
CA LEU A 153 19.47 -22.99 2.95
C LEU A 153 18.84 -24.27 2.38
N PRO A 154 17.88 -24.90 3.07
CA PRO A 154 17.20 -26.09 2.58
C PRO A 154 16.39 -25.82 1.30
N ALA A 155 16.18 -26.85 0.49
CA ALA A 155 15.41 -26.77 -0.75
C ALA A 155 13.95 -26.36 -0.51
N ASP A 156 13.41 -26.60 0.68
CA ASP A 156 12.06 -26.26 1.13
C ASP A 156 12.03 -25.06 2.09
N PHE A 157 13.03 -24.18 2.05
CA PHE A 157 13.18 -23.03 2.94
C PHE A 157 11.88 -22.23 3.09
N ALA A 158 11.24 -21.85 1.98
CA ALA A 158 9.99 -21.10 2.01
C ALA A 158 8.87 -21.83 2.76
N ALA A 159 8.75 -23.14 2.56
CA ALA A 159 7.77 -23.95 3.28
C ALA A 159 8.08 -24.07 4.78
N ALA A 160 9.37 -24.13 5.13
CA ALA A 160 9.80 -24.12 6.52
C ALA A 160 9.51 -22.76 7.21
N VAL A 161 9.71 -21.65 6.52
CA VAL A 161 9.28 -20.32 7.02
C VAL A 161 7.78 -20.26 7.21
N GLU A 162 6.98 -20.74 6.25
CA GLU A 162 5.51 -20.71 6.33
C GLU A 162 4.96 -21.51 7.51
N LYS A 163 5.61 -22.62 7.90
CA LYS A 163 5.25 -23.38 9.12
C LYS A 163 5.46 -22.57 10.41
N ASN A 164 6.34 -21.58 10.38
CA ASN A 164 6.65 -20.70 11.50
C ASN A 164 5.78 -19.45 11.53
N VAL A 165 4.94 -19.21 10.50
CA VAL A 165 4.03 -18.05 10.46
C VAL A 165 2.92 -18.24 11.49
N VAL A 166 2.95 -17.41 12.52
CA VAL A 166 1.96 -17.42 13.61
C VAL A 166 0.84 -16.40 13.40
N SER A 167 1.02 -15.44 12.49
CA SER A 167 0.01 -14.42 12.19
C SER A 167 0.16 -13.90 10.77
N ASN A 168 -0.99 -13.65 10.12
CA ASN A 168 -1.10 -13.05 8.79
C ASN A 168 -1.88 -11.73 8.89
N GLU A 169 -1.17 -10.60 8.76
CA GLU A 169 -1.72 -9.27 8.98
C GLU A 169 -2.43 -8.71 7.73
N LEU A 170 -3.35 -7.78 7.95
CA LEU A 170 -4.13 -7.15 6.89
C LEU A 170 -3.36 -6.05 6.15
N ASP A 171 -2.26 -5.56 6.71
CA ASP A 171 -1.36 -4.60 6.09
C ASP A 171 0.05 -4.63 6.73
N VAL A 172 0.98 -3.88 6.13
CA VAL A 172 2.39 -3.85 6.58
C VAL A 172 2.59 -3.15 7.91
N LYS A 173 1.75 -2.15 8.26
CA LYS A 173 1.87 -1.42 9.53
C LYS A 173 1.51 -2.30 10.72
N ALA A 174 0.55 -3.22 10.53
CA ALA A 174 0.21 -4.22 11.54
C ALA A 174 1.38 -5.17 11.80
N VAL A 175 2.12 -5.62 10.76
CA VAL A 175 3.35 -6.41 10.93
C VAL A 175 4.38 -5.62 11.73
N ALA A 176 4.68 -4.37 11.32
CA ALA A 176 5.64 -3.52 12.01
C ALA A 176 5.29 -3.30 13.48
N THR A 177 4.01 -3.09 13.76
CA THR A 177 3.50 -2.88 15.13
C THR A 177 3.70 -4.13 15.98
N LYS A 178 3.29 -5.31 15.52
CA LYS A 178 3.44 -6.57 16.27
C LYS A 178 4.88 -6.88 16.61
N ILE A 179 5.79 -6.73 15.64
CA ILE A 179 7.23 -6.95 15.90
C ILE A 179 7.78 -5.90 16.87
N SER A 180 7.38 -4.64 16.73
CA SER A 180 7.79 -3.56 17.66
C SER A 180 7.33 -3.80 19.11
N LEU A 181 6.22 -4.52 19.30
CA LEU A 181 5.66 -4.90 20.60
C LEU A 181 6.21 -6.23 21.13
N GLY A 182 7.00 -6.96 20.33
CA GLY A 182 7.54 -8.28 20.70
C GLY A 182 6.52 -9.42 20.62
N GLU A 183 5.43 -9.24 19.87
CA GLU A 183 4.40 -10.28 19.67
C GLU A 183 4.84 -11.37 18.67
N GLY A 184 5.97 -11.17 18.00
CA GLY A 184 6.65 -12.15 17.15
C GLY A 184 8.15 -11.98 17.21
N ASP A 185 8.90 -12.99 16.76
CA ASP A 185 10.36 -13.00 16.76
C ASP A 185 10.92 -12.34 15.48
N ALA A 186 10.19 -12.40 14.37
CA ALA A 186 10.62 -11.87 13.08
C ALA A 186 9.43 -11.51 12.19
N GLY A 187 9.64 -10.55 11.28
CA GLY A 187 8.66 -10.15 10.27
C GLY A 187 9.31 -9.53 9.05
N VAL A 188 8.50 -9.27 8.02
CA VAL A 188 8.95 -8.59 6.79
C VAL A 188 8.10 -7.34 6.55
N VAL A 189 8.79 -6.22 6.32
CA VAL A 189 8.19 -4.91 6.02
C VAL A 189 8.93 -4.25 4.86
N TYR A 190 8.49 -3.09 4.42
CA TYR A 190 9.29 -2.26 3.52
C TYR A 190 10.27 -1.39 4.32
N SER A 191 11.37 -0.99 3.69
CA SER A 191 12.36 -0.10 4.30
C SER A 191 11.76 1.24 4.76
N THR A 192 10.73 1.72 4.07
CA THR A 192 10.02 2.96 4.40
C THR A 192 9.08 2.84 5.61
N ASP A 193 8.77 1.62 6.07
CA ASP A 193 7.97 1.40 7.27
C ASP A 193 8.78 1.55 8.57
N LEU A 194 10.11 1.70 8.44
CA LEU A 194 11.01 1.98 9.55
C LEU A 194 10.92 3.47 9.97
N THR A 195 9.72 3.89 10.34
CA THR A 195 9.53 5.22 10.94
C THR A 195 10.36 5.36 12.23
N PRO A 196 10.69 6.57 12.70
CA PRO A 196 11.48 6.74 13.93
C PRO A 196 10.94 5.94 15.12
N SER A 197 9.60 5.83 15.24
CA SER A 197 8.94 5.07 16.31
C SER A 197 9.09 3.55 16.18
N VAL A 198 9.16 3.03 14.94
CA VAL A 198 9.41 1.61 14.66
C VAL A 198 10.91 1.32 14.78
N ALA A 199 11.76 2.12 14.12
CA ALA A 199 13.20 1.91 14.07
C ALA A 199 13.86 1.85 15.46
N SER A 200 13.34 2.59 16.45
CA SER A 200 13.83 2.56 17.83
C SER A 200 13.52 1.23 18.56
N LYS A 201 12.60 0.43 18.05
CA LYS A 201 12.09 -0.79 18.70
C LYS A 201 12.47 -2.09 17.99
N VAL A 202 13.06 -2.00 16.79
CA VAL A 202 13.42 -3.16 15.98
C VAL A 202 14.87 -3.10 15.52
N LYS A 203 15.40 -4.26 15.12
CA LYS A 203 16.63 -4.40 14.32
C LYS A 203 16.26 -4.89 12.94
N THR A 204 17.00 -4.47 11.93
CA THR A 204 16.77 -4.83 10.54
C THR A 204 17.67 -5.98 10.10
N LEU A 205 17.13 -6.81 9.22
CA LEU A 205 17.84 -7.90 8.55
C LEU A 205 17.74 -7.71 7.04
N ALA A 206 18.88 -7.68 6.37
CA ALA A 206 18.90 -7.58 4.91
C ALA A 206 18.56 -8.92 4.25
N PHE A 207 17.80 -8.88 3.16
CA PHE A 207 17.69 -10.02 2.27
C PHE A 207 19.00 -10.22 1.50
N PRO A 208 19.39 -11.46 1.19
CA PRO A 208 20.50 -11.73 0.27
C PRO A 208 20.30 -11.00 -1.07
N PRO A 209 21.39 -10.60 -1.75
CA PRO A 209 21.30 -9.94 -3.05
C PRO A 209 20.46 -10.76 -4.05
N GLY A 210 19.53 -10.11 -4.74
CA GLY A 210 18.65 -10.76 -5.72
C GLY A 210 17.53 -11.63 -5.15
N ALA A 211 17.47 -11.87 -3.85
CA ALA A 211 16.40 -12.66 -3.25
C ALA A 211 15.07 -11.88 -3.20
N ALA A 212 15.08 -10.68 -2.66
CA ALA A 212 13.87 -9.86 -2.57
C ALA A 212 13.59 -9.13 -3.90
N PRO A 213 12.36 -9.21 -4.43
CA PRO A 213 11.96 -8.36 -5.55
C PRO A 213 11.83 -6.91 -5.07
N GLU A 214 12.09 -5.97 -5.98
CA GLU A 214 11.77 -4.56 -5.74
C GLU A 214 10.26 -4.35 -5.92
N ALA A 215 9.62 -3.70 -4.96
CA ALA A 215 8.19 -3.44 -5.01
C ALA A 215 7.91 -2.20 -5.87
N ALA A 216 7.10 -2.33 -6.91
CA ALA A 216 6.63 -1.23 -7.72
C ALA A 216 5.30 -0.68 -7.17
N TYR A 217 5.19 0.64 -7.11
CA TYR A 217 4.02 1.35 -6.61
C TYR A 217 3.31 2.08 -7.75
N PRO A 218 2.24 1.52 -8.32
CA PRO A 218 1.41 2.18 -9.32
C PRO A 218 0.33 3.06 -8.68
N ILE A 219 -0.02 4.16 -9.38
CA ILE A 219 -1.11 5.07 -9.04
C ILE A 219 -2.01 5.30 -10.26
N ALA A 220 -3.29 5.46 -10.05
CA ALA A 220 -4.25 5.82 -11.09
C ALA A 220 -5.45 6.59 -10.53
N ALA A 221 -6.04 7.46 -11.34
CA ALA A 221 -7.37 8.00 -11.10
C ALA A 221 -8.43 6.92 -11.41
N LEU A 222 -9.52 6.92 -10.66
CA LEU A 222 -10.61 5.97 -10.83
C LEU A 222 -11.68 6.51 -11.79
N LYS A 223 -12.31 5.61 -12.56
CA LYS A 223 -13.34 5.96 -13.52
C LYS A 223 -14.59 6.53 -12.87
N ALA A 224 -14.94 6.02 -11.69
CA ALA A 224 -16.08 6.46 -10.89
C ALA A 224 -15.71 7.54 -9.87
N ALA A 225 -14.58 8.23 -10.05
CA ALA A 225 -14.13 9.28 -9.14
C ALA A 225 -15.18 10.38 -8.98
N PRO A 226 -15.66 10.69 -7.77
CA PRO A 226 -16.55 11.81 -7.50
C PRO A 226 -15.99 13.15 -7.97
N ASN A 227 -14.66 13.32 -7.88
CA ASN A 227 -13.93 14.50 -8.35
C ASN A 227 -12.84 14.08 -9.35
N ALA A 228 -13.24 13.83 -10.61
CA ALA A 228 -12.34 13.33 -11.66
C ALA A 228 -11.16 14.27 -11.95
N ASP A 229 -11.36 15.58 -11.92
CA ASP A 229 -10.29 16.55 -12.20
C ASP A 229 -9.32 16.66 -11.01
N GLY A 230 -9.84 16.65 -9.78
CA GLY A 230 -9.03 16.55 -8.57
C GLY A 230 -8.21 15.26 -8.52
N ALA A 231 -8.78 14.13 -8.94
CA ALA A 231 -8.08 12.85 -9.03
C ALA A 231 -6.90 12.92 -10.00
N LYS A 232 -7.10 13.46 -11.21
CA LYS A 232 -6.03 13.66 -12.20
C LYS A 232 -4.95 14.61 -11.68
N ALA A 233 -5.36 15.71 -11.04
CA ALA A 233 -4.44 16.68 -10.45
C ALA A 233 -3.57 16.03 -9.36
N PHE A 234 -4.14 15.16 -8.51
CA PHE A 234 -3.40 14.46 -7.47
C PHE A 234 -2.41 13.44 -8.05
N VAL A 235 -2.84 12.66 -9.06
CA VAL A 235 -1.94 11.73 -9.76
C VAL A 235 -0.76 12.49 -10.38
N ALA A 236 -1.03 13.60 -11.09
CA ALA A 236 0.03 14.44 -11.67
C ALA A 236 0.96 15.02 -10.59
N PHE A 237 0.41 15.50 -9.48
CA PHE A 237 1.20 16.00 -8.35
C PHE A 237 2.13 14.92 -7.78
N VAL A 238 1.64 13.71 -7.54
CA VAL A 238 2.44 12.59 -7.01
C VAL A 238 3.58 12.21 -7.96
N LEU A 239 3.33 12.25 -9.27
CA LEU A 239 4.33 11.93 -10.29
C LEU A 239 5.43 13.00 -10.44
N HIS A 240 5.20 14.24 -9.99
CA HIS A 240 6.11 15.37 -10.15
C HIS A 240 6.49 15.98 -8.79
N ASP A 241 5.76 16.98 -8.31
CA ASP A 241 6.09 17.76 -7.11
C ASP A 241 6.06 16.88 -5.83
N GLY A 242 5.21 15.85 -5.79
CA GLY A 242 5.09 14.92 -4.68
C GLY A 242 6.30 14.01 -4.48
N GLN A 243 7.20 13.92 -5.47
CA GLN A 243 8.37 13.04 -5.44
C GLN A 243 9.35 13.38 -4.31
N GLU A 244 9.47 14.64 -3.92
CA GLU A 244 10.35 15.04 -2.81
C GLU A 244 9.89 14.41 -1.47
N TYR A 245 8.58 14.34 -1.22
CA TYR A 245 8.02 13.73 0.00
C TYR A 245 8.23 12.22 0.04
N LEU A 246 8.14 11.55 -1.11
CA LEU A 246 8.44 10.12 -1.24
C LEU A 246 9.92 9.84 -0.97
N LYS A 247 10.82 10.60 -1.60
CA LYS A 247 12.28 10.49 -1.40
C LYS A 247 12.67 10.75 0.04
N ALA A 248 12.09 11.76 0.69
CA ALA A 248 12.33 12.09 2.10
C ALA A 248 11.94 10.95 3.06
N ARG A 249 11.07 10.02 2.62
CA ARG A 249 10.67 8.83 3.37
C ARG A 249 11.38 7.55 2.91
N GLY A 250 12.37 7.65 2.01
CA GLY A 250 13.19 6.52 1.57
C GLY A 250 12.62 5.72 0.41
N PHE A 251 11.55 6.19 -0.24
CA PHE A 251 11.10 5.59 -1.49
C PHE A 251 12.13 5.83 -2.60
N ILE A 252 12.23 4.86 -3.50
CA ILE A 252 13.09 4.91 -4.68
C ILE A 252 12.25 5.49 -5.83
N SER A 253 12.86 6.35 -6.65
CA SER A 253 12.22 6.86 -7.86
C SER A 253 11.88 5.71 -8.82
N PRO A 254 10.82 5.84 -9.64
CA PRO A 254 10.41 4.83 -10.61
C PRO A 254 11.47 4.49 -11.65
#